data_76832b6b5850df18e4b76517a2860914
#
_entry.id   76832b6b5850df18e4b76517a2860914
#
_cell.length_a   1.000
_cell.length_b   1.000
_cell.length_c   1.000
_cell.angle_alpha   90.00
_cell.angle_beta   90.00
_cell.angle_gamma   90.00
#
_symmetry.space_group_name_H-M   'P 1'
#
loop_
_entity.id
_entity.type
_entity.pdbx_description
1 polymer ?
#
loop_
_entity_poly.entity_id
_entity_poly.type
_entity_poly.pdbx_seq_one_letter_code
_entity_poly.pdbx_strand_id
1 'polypeptide(L)'
;MAKNKKSLARRYVKGLARAYRQAGAGELWDEFFAAAHGVKAKNRKRLRQIYPELPESLAELLSIVDGSYWRKYQGRKFALYFLGSDLEEYPYYLLSAKQMRKDRELARRYYGDYVDRLFDMEDIPIDPRIIQDSKKMRWLHFADCMNNGGTSQLFLDFSPSERGRAGQVVRFLHDPDELAVIADSFDDYLQMLIDGEFDYINKDTVEE
;
A
#
# COMPACT_ATOMS: atom_id res chain seq x y z
N MET A 1 -33.46 3.14 -13.29
CA MET A 1 -32.74 2.16 -12.42
C MET A 1 -31.26 2.49 -12.49
N ALA A 2 -30.71 3.09 -11.47
CA ALA A 2 -29.26 3.36 -11.39
C ALA A 2 -28.52 2.01 -11.30
N LYS A 3 -27.71 1.67 -12.30
CA LYS A 3 -26.80 0.54 -12.22
C LYS A 3 -25.90 0.76 -11.02
N ASN A 4 -25.99 -0.12 -10.03
CA ASN A 4 -25.16 -0.11 -8.82
C ASN A 4 -23.68 -0.23 -9.25
N LYS A 5 -23.02 0.91 -9.49
CA LYS A 5 -21.62 0.96 -9.93
C LYS A 5 -20.80 0.44 -8.77
N LYS A 6 -20.17 -0.73 -8.93
CA LYS A 6 -19.31 -1.31 -7.88
C LYS A 6 -18.25 -0.28 -7.48
N SER A 7 -18.01 -0.14 -6.18
CA SER A 7 -16.98 0.76 -5.67
C SER A 7 -15.59 0.41 -6.23
N LEU A 8 -14.66 1.37 -6.18
CA LEU A 8 -13.31 1.21 -6.66
C LEU A 8 -12.60 0.04 -5.96
N ALA A 9 -12.68 -0.05 -4.63
CA ALA A 9 -12.10 -1.15 -3.87
C ALA A 9 -12.63 -2.54 -4.29
N ARG A 10 -13.94 -2.66 -4.56
CA ARG A 10 -14.52 -3.92 -5.06
C ARG A 10 -14.12 -4.25 -6.49
N ARG A 11 -13.96 -3.22 -7.34
CA ARG A 11 -13.44 -3.40 -8.71
C ARG A 11 -12.02 -3.91 -8.65
N TYR A 12 -11.19 -3.31 -7.80
CA TYR A 12 -9.82 -3.69 -7.54
C TYR A 12 -9.70 -5.16 -7.12
N VAL A 13 -10.35 -5.56 -6.03
CA VAL A 13 -10.31 -6.94 -5.53
C VAL A 13 -10.78 -7.95 -6.58
N LYS A 14 -11.81 -7.60 -7.38
CA LYS A 14 -12.26 -8.47 -8.47
C LYS A 14 -11.23 -8.58 -9.60
N GLY A 15 -10.54 -7.49 -9.93
CA GLY A 15 -9.47 -7.47 -10.92
C GLY A 15 -8.29 -8.33 -10.46
N LEU A 16 -7.84 -8.13 -9.22
CA LEU A 16 -6.76 -8.89 -8.61
C LEU A 16 -7.05 -10.40 -8.59
N ALA A 17 -8.28 -10.81 -8.22
CA ALA A 17 -8.70 -12.20 -8.30
C ALA A 17 -8.60 -12.80 -9.71
N ARG A 18 -8.81 -11.98 -10.76
CA ARG A 18 -8.63 -12.41 -12.14
C ARG A 18 -7.15 -12.54 -12.49
N ALA A 19 -6.31 -11.60 -12.08
CA ALA A 19 -4.88 -11.64 -12.31
C ALA A 19 -4.25 -12.92 -11.71
N TYR A 20 -4.58 -13.26 -10.48
CA TYR A 20 -4.14 -14.52 -9.86
C TYR A 20 -4.54 -15.76 -10.67
N ARG A 21 -5.77 -15.80 -11.22
CA ARG A 21 -6.20 -16.91 -12.06
C ARG A 21 -5.44 -16.97 -13.39
N GLN A 22 -5.16 -15.81 -13.99
CA GLN A 22 -4.38 -15.69 -15.22
C GLN A 22 -2.92 -16.10 -15.02
N ALA A 23 -2.34 -15.81 -13.86
CA ALA A 23 -1.00 -16.24 -13.47
C ALA A 23 -0.91 -17.73 -13.05
N GLY A 24 -2.03 -18.47 -13.05
CA GLY A 24 -2.07 -19.89 -12.64
C GLY A 24 -2.24 -20.13 -11.13
N ALA A 25 -2.32 -19.08 -10.33
CA ALA A 25 -2.41 -19.15 -8.85
C ALA A 25 -3.84 -18.91 -8.31
N GLY A 26 -4.87 -19.30 -9.08
CA GLY A 26 -6.27 -19.12 -8.69
C GLY A 26 -6.64 -19.84 -7.40
N GLU A 27 -6.09 -21.03 -7.14
CA GLU A 27 -6.34 -21.81 -5.91
C GLU A 27 -5.76 -21.08 -4.69
N LEU A 28 -4.57 -20.52 -4.78
CA LEU A 28 -3.94 -19.72 -3.72
C LEU A 28 -4.82 -18.51 -3.35
N TRP A 29 -5.32 -17.81 -4.37
CA TRP A 29 -6.26 -16.69 -4.15
C TRP A 29 -7.55 -17.14 -3.47
N ASP A 30 -8.18 -18.21 -3.96
CA ASP A 30 -9.47 -18.68 -3.46
C ASP A 30 -9.34 -19.17 -2.02
N GLU A 31 -8.24 -19.85 -1.67
CA GLU A 31 -7.93 -20.29 -0.31
C GLU A 31 -7.73 -19.10 0.64
N PHE A 32 -6.92 -18.12 0.22
CA PHE A 32 -6.72 -16.90 0.99
C PHE A 32 -8.03 -16.14 1.19
N PHE A 33 -8.80 -15.93 0.11
CA PHE A 33 -10.00 -15.10 0.16
C PHE A 33 -11.15 -15.77 0.93
N ALA A 34 -11.22 -17.08 0.91
CA ALA A 34 -12.17 -17.86 1.73
C ALA A 34 -11.85 -17.76 3.24
N ALA A 35 -10.57 -17.67 3.60
CA ALA A 35 -10.16 -17.54 4.99
C ALA A 35 -10.19 -16.10 5.50
N ALA A 36 -9.89 -15.12 4.62
CA ALA A 36 -9.74 -13.72 4.98
C ALA A 36 -11.05 -13.10 5.49
N HIS A 37 -10.90 -12.10 6.32
CA HIS A 37 -12.01 -11.25 6.79
C HIS A 37 -11.58 -9.80 6.87
N GLY A 38 -12.54 -8.90 6.83
CA GLY A 38 -12.31 -7.47 6.95
C GLY A 38 -11.92 -7.03 8.37
N VAL A 39 -11.46 -5.80 8.46
CA VAL A 39 -11.01 -5.16 9.69
C VAL A 39 -12.14 -5.10 10.74
N LYS A 40 -11.83 -5.47 11.98
CA LYS A 40 -12.76 -5.33 13.10
C LYS A 40 -13.09 -3.86 13.37
N ALA A 41 -14.36 -3.54 13.65
CA ALA A 41 -14.84 -2.17 13.89
C ALA A 41 -13.98 -1.36 14.86
N LYS A 42 -13.51 -1.98 15.95
CA LYS A 42 -12.61 -1.36 16.94
C LYS A 42 -11.27 -0.89 16.30
N ASN A 43 -10.67 -1.71 15.43
CA ASN A 43 -9.40 -1.36 14.79
C ASN A 43 -9.59 -0.28 13.73
N ARG A 44 -10.69 -0.35 12.94
CA ARG A 44 -11.06 0.69 11.97
C ARG A 44 -11.28 2.04 12.66
N LYS A 45 -12.04 2.06 13.77
CA LYS A 45 -12.24 3.28 14.55
C LYS A 45 -10.92 3.89 15.04
N ARG A 46 -10.02 3.06 15.57
CA ARG A 46 -8.70 3.49 16.05
C ARG A 46 -7.80 4.01 14.92
N LEU A 47 -7.83 3.39 13.75
CA LEU A 47 -7.07 3.86 12.60
C LEU A 47 -7.56 5.24 12.16
N ARG A 48 -8.88 5.46 12.06
CA ARG A 48 -9.48 6.77 11.74
C ARG A 48 -9.23 7.84 12.81
N GLN A 49 -9.04 7.45 14.07
CA GLN A 49 -8.66 8.41 15.12
C GLN A 49 -7.23 8.95 14.93
N ILE A 50 -6.32 8.13 14.39
CA ILE A 50 -4.95 8.53 14.08
C ILE A 50 -4.88 9.28 12.74
N TYR A 51 -5.64 8.81 11.77
CA TYR A 51 -5.71 9.34 10.40
C TYR A 51 -7.16 9.68 10.05
N PRO A 52 -7.67 10.86 10.48
CA PRO A 52 -9.05 11.29 10.16
C PRO A 52 -9.31 11.39 8.66
N GLU A 53 -8.25 11.68 7.87
CA GLU A 53 -8.26 11.82 6.42
C GLU A 53 -8.15 10.49 5.67
N LEU A 54 -8.24 9.34 6.39
CA LEU A 54 -8.13 8.02 5.78
C LEU A 54 -9.08 7.88 4.57
N PRO A 55 -8.57 7.59 3.36
CA PRO A 55 -9.40 7.44 2.16
C PRO A 55 -10.50 6.40 2.34
N GLU A 56 -11.71 6.70 1.84
CA GLU A 56 -12.84 5.78 1.94
C GLU A 56 -12.58 4.47 1.17
N SER A 57 -11.89 4.54 0.04
CA SER A 57 -11.49 3.36 -0.75
C SER A 57 -10.52 2.45 0.01
N LEU A 58 -9.56 2.99 0.77
CA LEU A 58 -8.71 2.19 1.65
C LEU A 58 -9.51 1.61 2.83
N ALA A 59 -10.40 2.41 3.42
CA ALA A 59 -11.26 1.93 4.50
C ALA A 59 -12.20 0.79 4.02
N GLU A 60 -12.70 0.89 2.79
CA GLU A 60 -13.50 -0.16 2.16
C GLU A 60 -12.66 -1.39 1.83
N LEU A 61 -11.45 -1.21 1.26
CA LEU A 61 -10.53 -2.31 0.99
C LEU A 61 -10.24 -3.10 2.27
N LEU A 62 -9.90 -2.40 3.35
CA LEU A 62 -9.70 -3.02 4.67
C LEU A 62 -10.98 -3.66 5.24
N SER A 63 -12.16 -3.23 4.82
CA SER A 63 -13.42 -3.89 5.22
C SER A 63 -13.65 -5.23 4.52
N ILE A 64 -12.98 -5.46 3.40
CA ILE A 64 -12.99 -6.72 2.65
C ILE A 64 -11.88 -7.63 3.19
N VAL A 65 -10.64 -7.13 3.28
CA VAL A 65 -9.45 -7.88 3.72
C VAL A 65 -8.65 -7.04 4.70
N ASP A 66 -8.46 -7.51 5.93
CA ASP A 66 -7.62 -6.83 6.95
C ASP A 66 -6.15 -7.23 6.81
N GLY A 67 -5.59 -6.94 5.64
CA GLY A 67 -4.19 -7.16 5.30
C GLY A 67 -3.89 -8.55 4.74
N SER A 68 -2.76 -8.62 4.02
CA SER A 68 -2.26 -9.86 3.40
C SER A 68 -0.84 -10.22 3.86
N TYR A 69 -0.18 -9.36 4.65
CA TYR A 69 1.21 -9.53 5.07
C TYR A 69 1.32 -10.32 6.36
N TRP A 70 1.75 -11.60 6.26
CA TRP A 70 1.91 -12.53 7.39
C TRP A 70 0.67 -12.57 8.30
N ARG A 71 -0.50 -12.61 7.68
CA ARG A 71 -1.77 -12.60 8.40
C ARG A 71 -2.20 -13.99 8.83
N LYS A 72 -2.69 -14.10 10.06
CA LYS A 72 -3.29 -15.32 10.56
C LYS A 72 -4.81 -15.23 10.44
N TYR A 73 -5.37 -15.99 9.50
CA TYR A 73 -6.79 -16.14 9.29
C TYR A 73 -7.20 -17.60 9.57
N GLN A 74 -8.22 -17.82 10.38
CA GLN A 74 -8.73 -19.17 10.72
C GLN A 74 -7.61 -20.16 11.12
N GLY A 75 -6.60 -19.67 11.86
CA GLY A 75 -5.48 -20.51 12.32
C GLY A 75 -4.31 -20.65 11.34
N ARG A 76 -4.48 -20.33 10.06
CA ARG A 76 -3.45 -20.42 9.02
C ARG A 76 -2.75 -19.08 8.80
N LYS A 77 -1.46 -19.10 8.46
CA LYS A 77 -0.70 -17.89 8.05
C LYS A 77 -0.78 -17.74 6.55
N PHE A 78 -0.98 -16.48 6.12
CA PHE A 78 -0.98 -16.08 4.74
C PHE A 78 -0.01 -14.91 4.54
N ALA A 79 0.79 -15.00 3.50
CA ALA A 79 1.52 -13.89 2.89
C ALA A 79 1.16 -13.92 1.41
N LEU A 80 0.46 -12.90 0.92
CA LEU A 80 -0.04 -12.86 -0.44
C LEU A 80 0.11 -11.45 -0.99
N TYR A 81 0.71 -11.32 -2.15
CA TYR A 81 0.83 -10.04 -2.82
C TYR A 81 -0.55 -9.47 -3.13
N PHE A 82 -0.76 -8.23 -2.74
CA PHE A 82 -2.07 -7.61 -2.81
C PHE A 82 -2.07 -6.25 -3.49
N LEU A 83 -0.92 -5.62 -3.60
CA LEU A 83 -0.71 -4.29 -4.16
C LEU A 83 0.52 -4.32 -5.06
N GLY A 84 0.63 -3.36 -5.97
CA GLY A 84 1.78 -3.11 -6.81
C GLY A 84 2.29 -1.69 -6.63
N SER A 85 3.16 -1.25 -7.51
CA SER A 85 3.61 0.15 -7.59
C SER A 85 3.68 0.60 -9.06
N ASP A 86 4.41 1.66 -9.31
CA ASP A 86 4.82 2.12 -10.64
C ASP A 86 5.96 1.27 -11.25
N LEU A 87 6.45 0.27 -10.50
CA LEU A 87 7.47 -0.68 -10.91
C LEU A 87 6.88 -2.09 -10.86
N GLU A 88 6.87 -2.80 -11.99
CA GLU A 88 6.29 -4.14 -12.13
C GLU A 88 6.99 -5.19 -11.26
N GLU A 89 8.30 -5.03 -11.05
CA GLU A 89 9.17 -6.01 -10.40
C GLU A 89 8.92 -6.15 -8.89
N TYR A 90 8.22 -5.19 -8.27
CA TYR A 90 8.04 -5.16 -6.82
C TYR A 90 6.57 -5.21 -6.42
N PRO A 91 6.02 -6.42 -6.23
CA PRO A 91 4.70 -6.58 -5.63
C PRO A 91 4.74 -6.32 -4.13
N TYR A 92 3.64 -5.84 -3.57
CA TYR A 92 3.53 -5.45 -2.17
C TYR A 92 2.44 -6.22 -1.45
N TYR A 93 2.67 -6.44 -0.16
CA TYR A 93 1.67 -6.94 0.78
C TYR A 93 0.85 -5.78 1.36
N LEU A 94 -0.45 -5.95 1.44
CA LEU A 94 -1.30 -5.00 2.18
C LEU A 94 -1.10 -5.20 3.69
N LEU A 95 -0.78 -4.14 4.41
CA LEU A 95 -0.73 -4.16 5.87
C LEU A 95 -2.14 -4.17 6.47
N SER A 96 -2.31 -4.85 7.60
CA SER A 96 -3.55 -4.78 8.37
C SER A 96 -3.68 -3.44 9.11
N ALA A 97 -4.89 -3.04 9.45
CA ALA A 97 -5.12 -1.84 10.25
C ALA A 97 -4.37 -1.85 11.60
N LYS A 98 -4.06 -3.04 12.15
CA LYS A 98 -3.24 -3.17 13.36
C LYS A 98 -1.77 -2.89 13.09
N GLN A 99 -1.20 -3.39 11.98
CA GLN A 99 0.17 -3.10 11.54
C GLN A 99 0.32 -1.62 11.23
N MET A 100 -0.54 -1.05 10.36
CA MET A 100 -0.56 0.37 10.02
C MET A 100 -0.51 1.28 11.26
N ARG A 101 -1.29 0.93 12.28
CA ARG A 101 -1.32 1.70 13.53
C ARG A 101 -0.06 1.51 14.39
N LYS A 102 0.52 0.30 14.39
CA LYS A 102 1.75 0.00 15.13
C LYS A 102 2.93 0.75 14.51
N ASP A 103 2.92 0.85 13.19
CA ASP A 103 4.00 1.41 12.40
C ASP A 103 3.84 2.92 12.11
N ARG A 104 2.97 3.61 12.84
CA ARG A 104 2.64 5.04 12.64
C ARG A 104 3.85 5.99 12.69
N GLU A 105 4.90 5.64 13.42
CA GLU A 105 6.13 6.42 13.53
C GLU A 105 7.26 5.86 12.66
N LEU A 106 6.99 4.78 11.92
CA LEU A 106 8.01 4.07 11.16
C LEU A 106 8.61 4.99 10.09
N ALA A 107 7.80 5.64 9.31
CA ALA A 107 8.24 6.51 8.23
C ALA A 107 9.20 7.60 8.75
N ARG A 108 8.81 8.32 9.83
CA ARG A 108 9.67 9.35 10.41
C ARG A 108 10.97 8.79 10.95
N ARG A 109 10.94 7.60 11.54
CA ARG A 109 12.13 6.97 12.13
C ARG A 109 13.15 6.56 11.08
N TYR A 110 12.72 6.04 9.95
CA TYR A 110 13.61 5.49 8.93
C TYR A 110 13.90 6.47 7.80
N TYR A 111 12.97 7.38 7.51
CA TYR A 111 13.07 8.29 6.37
C TYR A 111 13.12 9.76 6.76
N GLY A 112 13.16 10.08 8.06
CA GLY A 112 13.22 11.45 8.53
C GLY A 112 14.45 12.19 8.02
N ASP A 113 15.61 11.55 8.04
CA ASP A 113 16.85 12.13 7.59
C ASP A 113 16.86 12.39 6.08
N TYR A 114 16.24 11.50 5.27
CA TYR A 114 16.02 11.72 3.84
C TYR A 114 15.11 12.93 3.61
N VAL A 115 13.99 13.00 4.33
CA VAL A 115 13.03 14.10 4.24
C VAL A 115 13.67 15.43 4.62
N ASP A 116 14.50 15.45 5.66
CA ASP A 116 15.23 16.65 6.11
C ASP A 116 16.43 16.99 5.20
N ARG A 117 16.74 16.16 4.20
CA ARG A 117 17.89 16.34 3.30
C ARG A 117 19.22 16.44 4.07
N LEU A 118 19.36 15.66 5.15
CA LEU A 118 20.55 15.73 6.03
C LEU A 118 21.77 15.00 5.46
N PHE A 119 21.56 14.11 4.53
CA PHE A 119 22.68 13.44 3.86
C PHE A 119 23.17 14.29 2.71
N ASP A 120 24.48 14.35 2.56
CA ASP A 120 25.17 14.93 1.38
C ASP A 120 24.93 14.01 0.15
N MET A 121 23.67 13.70 -0.06
CA MET A 121 23.20 12.74 -1.03
C MET A 121 22.65 13.52 -2.23
N GLU A 122 23.56 14.14 -2.99
CA GLU A 122 23.25 14.67 -4.31
C GLU A 122 22.60 13.60 -5.22
N ASP A 123 22.71 12.32 -4.81
CA ASP A 123 22.37 11.16 -5.61
C ASP A 123 21.05 10.46 -5.21
N ILE A 124 20.39 10.86 -4.10
CA ILE A 124 19.09 10.26 -3.75
C ILE A 124 17.93 11.11 -4.30
N PRO A 125 17.19 10.59 -5.27
CA PRO A 125 16.01 11.27 -5.80
C PRO A 125 14.92 11.35 -4.72
N ILE A 126 14.50 12.58 -4.40
CA ILE A 126 13.36 12.82 -3.52
C ILE A 126 12.40 13.77 -4.21
N ASP A 127 11.19 13.30 -4.45
CA ASP A 127 10.15 14.07 -5.14
C ASP A 127 9.88 15.41 -4.42
N PRO A 128 9.88 16.54 -5.11
CA PRO A 128 9.66 17.87 -4.52
C PRO A 128 8.26 18.04 -3.92
N ARG A 129 7.32 17.15 -4.18
CA ARG A 129 5.99 17.10 -3.54
C ARG A 129 6.05 16.59 -2.10
N ILE A 130 7.19 16.00 -1.67
CA ILE A 130 7.43 15.55 -0.31
C ILE A 130 7.93 16.72 0.53
N ILE A 131 7.38 16.87 1.75
CA ILE A 131 7.79 17.92 2.69
C ILE A 131 9.28 17.82 3.04
N GLN A 132 9.92 18.94 3.36
CA GLN A 132 11.30 18.99 3.86
C GLN A 132 11.33 19.37 5.36
N ASP A 133 10.57 18.63 6.16
CA ASP A 133 10.52 18.79 7.63
C ASP A 133 9.96 17.49 8.24
N SER A 134 10.85 16.62 8.68
CA SER A 134 10.47 15.31 9.24
C SER A 134 9.62 15.41 10.50
N LYS A 135 9.71 16.53 11.24
CA LYS A 135 8.89 16.77 12.44
C LYS A 135 7.42 16.91 12.10
N LYS A 136 7.09 17.32 10.88
CA LYS A 136 5.74 17.46 10.38
C LYS A 136 5.23 16.24 9.61
N MET A 137 6.07 15.22 9.39
CA MET A 137 5.65 14.00 8.68
C MET A 137 4.46 13.34 9.34
N ARG A 138 3.41 13.12 8.53
CA ARG A 138 2.21 12.37 8.90
C ARG A 138 1.91 11.36 7.79
N TRP A 139 2.69 10.29 7.77
CA TRP A 139 2.59 9.24 6.76
C TRP A 139 1.93 8.00 7.35
N LEU A 140 1.02 7.39 6.58
CA LEU A 140 0.42 6.11 6.91
C LEU A 140 1.10 5.02 6.05
N HIS A 141 1.89 4.16 6.68
CA HIS A 141 2.46 2.97 6.06
C HIS A 141 1.34 1.97 5.78
N PHE A 142 1.06 1.64 4.51
CA PHE A 142 -0.05 0.75 4.17
C PHE A 142 0.38 -0.49 3.38
N ALA A 143 1.58 -0.51 2.80
CA ALA A 143 2.09 -1.65 2.06
C ALA A 143 3.59 -1.84 2.26
N ASP A 144 4.03 -3.09 2.25
CA ASP A 144 5.40 -3.51 2.47
C ASP A 144 5.81 -4.52 1.39
N CYS A 145 7.05 -4.42 0.92
CA CYS A 145 7.66 -5.36 0.00
C CYS A 145 8.98 -5.84 0.60
N MET A 146 9.13 -7.16 0.77
CA MET A 146 10.34 -7.78 1.32
C MET A 146 11.39 -8.13 0.27
N ASN A 147 11.07 -7.90 -1.01
CA ASN A 147 11.99 -8.16 -2.11
C ASN A 147 13.04 -7.05 -2.18
N ASN A 148 14.07 -7.26 -2.96
CA ASN A 148 15.09 -6.24 -3.20
C ASN A 148 16.01 -5.93 -1.99
N GLY A 149 16.54 -6.97 -1.34
CA GLY A 149 17.63 -6.84 -0.36
C GLY A 149 17.35 -5.99 0.89
N GLY A 150 16.17 -5.38 0.95
CA GLY A 150 15.72 -4.46 1.98
C GLY A 150 14.22 -4.38 1.99
N THR A 151 13.67 -3.20 2.18
CA THR A 151 12.24 -2.97 2.22
C THR A 151 11.86 -1.81 1.31
N SER A 152 11.13 -2.10 0.24
CA SER A 152 10.38 -1.05 -0.46
C SER A 152 9.02 -0.91 0.22
N GLN A 153 8.54 0.31 0.40
CA GLN A 153 7.35 0.60 1.21
C GLN A 153 6.47 1.65 0.57
N LEU A 154 5.15 1.55 0.79
CA LEU A 154 4.19 2.54 0.31
C LEU A 154 3.51 3.24 1.49
N PHE A 155 3.37 4.55 1.33
CA PHE A 155 2.79 5.44 2.33
C PHE A 155 1.71 6.32 1.73
N LEU A 156 0.69 6.65 2.54
CA LEU A 156 -0.17 7.81 2.29
C LEU A 156 0.42 9.00 3.04
N ASP A 157 0.74 10.05 2.31
CA ASP A 157 1.29 11.28 2.87
C ASP A 157 0.17 12.30 3.13
N PHE A 158 -0.07 12.61 4.40
CA PHE A 158 -1.04 13.63 4.85
C PHE A 158 -0.36 14.96 5.21
N SER A 159 0.91 15.10 4.90
CA SER A 159 1.72 16.29 5.21
C SER A 159 2.65 16.65 4.04
N PRO A 160 2.14 16.75 2.82
CA PRO A 160 2.97 17.03 1.65
C PRO A 160 3.59 18.44 1.71
N SER A 161 4.49 18.72 0.78
CA SER A 161 4.92 20.08 0.50
C SER A 161 3.79 20.90 -0.15
N GLU A 162 4.01 22.20 -0.36
CA GLU A 162 3.07 23.08 -1.10
C GLU A 162 2.83 22.62 -2.55
N ARG A 163 3.72 21.79 -3.11
CA ARG A 163 3.61 21.23 -4.46
C ARG A 163 2.85 19.90 -4.49
N GLY A 164 2.64 19.27 -3.33
CA GLY A 164 1.99 17.97 -3.20
C GLY A 164 0.51 18.06 -2.83
N ARG A 165 -0.10 16.91 -2.66
CA ARG A 165 -1.51 16.76 -2.25
C ARG A 165 -1.63 15.88 -1.02
N ALA A 166 -2.41 16.30 -0.03
CA ALA A 166 -2.69 15.46 1.14
C ALA A 166 -3.40 14.17 0.71
N GLY A 167 -2.84 13.02 1.11
CA GLY A 167 -3.30 11.70 0.68
C GLY A 167 -2.62 11.16 -0.58
N GLN A 168 -1.61 11.85 -1.11
CA GLN A 168 -0.75 11.33 -2.18
C GLN A 168 -0.06 10.04 -1.74
N VAL A 169 0.25 9.17 -2.69
CA VAL A 169 0.96 7.91 -2.44
C VAL A 169 2.44 8.11 -2.66
N VAL A 170 3.22 7.86 -1.62
CA VAL A 170 4.68 7.91 -1.65
C VAL A 170 5.22 6.49 -1.66
N ARG A 171 6.15 6.20 -2.56
CA ARG A 171 6.95 4.98 -2.59
C ARG A 171 8.36 5.30 -2.06
N PHE A 172 8.82 4.52 -1.10
CA PHE A 172 10.25 4.34 -0.85
C PHE A 172 10.71 3.11 -1.64
N LEU A 173 11.71 3.29 -2.47
CA LEU A 173 12.46 2.22 -3.11
C LEU A 173 13.81 2.11 -2.42
N HIS A 174 14.30 0.88 -2.22
CA HIS A 174 15.64 0.61 -1.74
C HIS A 174 16.47 0.01 -2.89
N ASP A 175 17.70 0.45 -3.01
CA ASP A 175 18.73 0.01 -3.97
C ASP A 175 18.36 0.22 -5.46
N PRO A 176 18.52 1.46 -5.97
CA PRO A 176 18.96 2.66 -5.26
C PRO A 176 17.84 3.29 -4.42
N ASP A 177 18.21 3.95 -3.33
CA ASP A 177 17.24 4.63 -2.48
C ASP A 177 16.55 5.77 -3.23
N GLU A 178 15.23 5.79 -3.18
CA GLU A 178 14.39 6.80 -3.81
C GLU A 178 13.12 7.04 -3.00
N LEU A 179 12.68 8.30 -2.91
CA LEU A 179 11.37 8.69 -2.43
C LEU A 179 10.57 9.36 -3.57
N ALA A 180 9.64 8.64 -4.15
CA ALA A 180 8.80 9.10 -5.27
C ALA A 180 7.33 9.23 -4.86
N VAL A 181 6.63 10.24 -5.39
CA VAL A 181 5.17 10.31 -5.36
C VAL A 181 4.64 9.61 -6.61
N ILE A 182 3.96 8.49 -6.45
CA ILE A 182 3.51 7.65 -7.56
C ILE A 182 2.03 7.85 -7.93
N ALA A 183 1.26 8.50 -7.06
CA ALA A 183 -0.13 8.86 -7.35
C ALA A 183 -0.57 10.05 -6.49
N ASP A 184 -1.50 10.86 -7.00
CA ASP A 184 -2.03 12.05 -6.31
C ASP A 184 -3.02 11.71 -5.18
N SER A 185 -3.58 10.50 -5.20
CA SER A 185 -4.49 9.97 -4.18
C SER A 185 -4.46 8.45 -4.16
N PHE A 186 -5.03 7.85 -3.10
CA PHE A 186 -5.20 6.40 -3.04
C PHE A 186 -6.17 5.86 -4.10
N ASP A 187 -7.14 6.66 -4.52
CA ASP A 187 -8.06 6.29 -5.60
C ASP A 187 -7.35 6.25 -6.95
N ASP A 188 -6.52 7.26 -7.25
CA ASP A 188 -5.69 7.29 -8.47
C ASP A 188 -4.70 6.12 -8.47
N TYR A 189 -4.11 5.81 -7.32
CA TYR A 189 -3.23 4.65 -7.15
C TYR A 189 -3.94 3.33 -7.46
N LEU A 190 -5.13 3.09 -6.89
CA LEU A 190 -5.88 1.88 -7.21
C LEU A 190 -6.30 1.83 -8.68
N GLN A 191 -6.63 2.98 -9.27
CA GLN A 191 -6.98 3.04 -10.69
C GLN A 191 -5.78 2.75 -11.57
N MET A 192 -4.59 3.28 -11.24
CA MET A 192 -3.32 2.96 -11.92
C MET A 192 -3.07 1.45 -11.96
N LEU A 193 -3.21 0.76 -10.83
CA LEU A 193 -3.03 -0.70 -10.77
C LEU A 193 -4.10 -1.47 -11.56
N ILE A 194 -5.33 -0.96 -11.64
CA ILE A 194 -6.40 -1.53 -12.47
C ILE A 194 -6.09 -1.35 -13.95
N ASP A 195 -5.62 -0.18 -14.34
CA ASP A 195 -5.31 0.18 -15.72
C ASP A 195 -4.05 -0.57 -16.22
N GLY A 196 -3.08 -0.84 -15.33
CA GLY A 196 -1.94 -1.72 -15.55
C GLY A 196 -2.28 -3.22 -15.51
N GLU A 197 -3.59 -3.57 -15.44
CA GLU A 197 -4.08 -4.96 -15.46
C GLU A 197 -3.45 -5.88 -14.40
N PHE A 198 -2.89 -5.32 -13.31
CA PHE A 198 -2.23 -6.04 -12.22
C PHE A 198 -0.98 -6.81 -12.67
N ASP A 199 -0.17 -6.21 -13.54
CA ASP A 199 1.05 -6.75 -14.17
C ASP A 199 2.06 -7.32 -13.16
N TYR A 200 2.11 -6.75 -11.95
CA TYR A 200 2.91 -7.24 -10.82
C TYR A 200 2.46 -8.63 -10.30
N ILE A 201 1.31 -9.17 -10.75
CA ILE A 201 0.87 -10.54 -10.49
C ILE A 201 1.06 -11.37 -11.76
N ASN A 202 2.20 -11.98 -11.87
CA ASN A 202 2.61 -12.83 -12.98
C ASN A 202 3.11 -14.20 -12.47
N LYS A 203 3.53 -15.09 -13.35
CA LYS A 203 3.97 -16.44 -12.96
C LYS A 203 5.16 -16.41 -12.02
N ASP A 204 6.12 -15.52 -12.27
CA ASP A 204 7.36 -15.46 -11.49
C ASP A 204 7.09 -14.99 -10.05
N THR A 205 6.15 -14.03 -9.87
CA THR A 205 5.80 -13.49 -8.55
C THR A 205 4.88 -14.39 -7.72
N VAL A 206 4.16 -15.35 -8.32
CA VAL A 206 3.25 -16.24 -7.58
C VAL A 206 3.81 -17.63 -7.30
N GLU A 207 4.94 -18.00 -7.93
CA GLU A 207 5.64 -19.27 -7.72
C GLU A 207 6.74 -19.19 -6.65
N GLU A 208 7.09 -17.97 -6.17
CA GLU A 208 7.99 -17.72 -5.04
C GLU A 208 7.28 -17.97 -3.68
#